data_85801e1d3616646791fe9dff25442940
#
_entry.id   85801e1d3616646791fe9dff25442940
#
_cell.length_a   1.000
_cell.length_b   1.000
_cell.length_c   1.000
_cell.angle_alpha   90.00
_cell.angle_beta   90.00
_cell.angle_gamma   90.00
#
_symmetry.space_group_name_H-M   'P 1'
#
loop_
_entity.id
_entity.type
_entity.pdbx_description
1 polymer ?
#
loop_
_entity_poly.entity_id
_entity_poly.type
_entity_poly.pdbx_seq_one_letter_code
_entity_poly.pdbx_strand_id
1 'polypeptide(L)'
;MKKVLFVSSESVPFIKTGGLADVVGSLPKYFDKNKYDVRVMLPKYMCMKDEWKDKLSYRLHFYMDLNWRQQYVGLLELQYEGITFYFIDNEYYFNGSQPYGDIAYDIEKFAFFSKAALSALPLLDFRPDIIHCH
;
A
#
# COMPACT_ATOMS: atom_id res chain seq x y z
N MET A 1 13.06 11.47 15.18
CA MET A 1 12.67 10.10 14.74
C MET A 1 12.72 10.03 13.22
N LYS A 2 13.40 9.05 12.69
CA LYS A 2 13.45 8.81 11.24
C LYS A 2 12.14 8.17 10.77
N LYS A 3 11.62 8.62 9.65
CA LYS A 3 10.38 8.11 9.06
C LYS A 3 10.71 7.25 7.84
N VAL A 4 10.24 6.02 7.85
CA VAL A 4 10.51 5.04 6.78
C VAL A 4 9.19 4.53 6.23
N LEU A 5 9.04 4.59 4.91
CA LEU A 5 7.88 4.04 4.23
C LEU A 5 8.29 2.84 3.40
N PHE A 6 7.70 1.69 3.68
CA PHE A 6 7.78 0.51 2.83
C PHE A 6 6.66 0.59 1.80
N VAL A 7 7.00 0.48 0.53
CA VAL A 7 6.02 0.41 -0.56
C VAL A 7 6.15 -0.96 -1.19
N SER A 8 5.09 -1.75 -1.15
CA SER A 8 5.13 -3.14 -1.60
C SER A 8 3.84 -3.55 -2.26
N SER A 9 3.92 -4.57 -3.11
CA SER A 9 2.74 -5.17 -3.76
C SER A 9 2.04 -6.20 -2.88
N GLU A 10 2.70 -6.70 -1.84
CA GLU A 10 2.10 -7.68 -0.93
C GLU A 10 2.74 -7.63 0.45
N SER A 11 2.01 -8.08 1.45
CA SER A 11 2.47 -8.22 2.84
C SER A 11 1.55 -9.16 3.60
N VAL A 12 2.12 -10.09 4.37
CA VAL A 12 1.32 -10.86 5.32
C VAL A 12 0.84 -9.92 6.43
N PRO A 13 -0.30 -10.14 7.04
CA PRO A 13 -1.28 -11.22 6.81
C PRO A 13 -2.31 -10.88 5.72
N PHE A 14 -2.18 -9.75 5.05
CA PHE A 14 -3.24 -9.18 4.19
C PHE A 14 -3.31 -9.84 2.82
N ILE A 15 -2.17 -10.01 2.18
CA ILE A 15 -2.08 -10.63 0.85
C ILE A 15 -0.71 -11.26 0.67
N LYS A 16 -0.69 -12.50 0.21
CA LYS A 16 0.57 -13.25 0.01
C LYS A 16 0.49 -14.11 -1.23
N THR A 17 1.51 -13.99 -2.09
CA THR A 17 1.76 -14.91 -3.19
C THR A 17 3.11 -15.59 -3.05
N GLY A 18 4.05 -14.99 -2.32
CA GLY A 18 5.40 -15.53 -2.15
C GLY A 18 6.15 -14.90 -0.99
N GLY A 19 7.46 -15.09 -0.97
CA GLY A 19 8.32 -14.68 0.15
C GLY A 19 8.41 -13.18 0.38
N LEU A 20 8.12 -12.36 -0.63
CA LEU A 20 8.11 -10.90 -0.47
C LEU A 20 7.13 -10.50 0.64
N ALA A 21 5.94 -11.10 0.67
CA ALA A 21 4.93 -10.81 1.67
C ALA A 21 5.43 -11.08 3.09
N ASP A 22 6.21 -12.14 3.27
CA ASP A 22 6.77 -12.48 4.58
C ASP A 22 7.78 -11.45 5.05
N VAL A 23 8.63 -10.95 4.16
CA VAL A 23 9.63 -9.93 4.48
C VAL A 23 8.94 -8.63 4.88
N VAL A 24 7.99 -8.16 4.07
CA VAL A 24 7.30 -6.89 4.31
C VAL A 24 6.44 -6.96 5.58
N GLY A 25 5.88 -8.11 5.89
CA GLY A 25 5.08 -8.29 7.12
C GLY A 25 5.92 -8.44 8.37
N SER A 26 7.20 -8.76 8.24
CA SER A 26 8.08 -9.03 9.39
C SER A 26 9.07 -7.90 9.67
N LEU A 27 9.78 -7.43 8.64
CA LEU A 27 10.88 -6.50 8.81
C LEU A 27 10.51 -5.20 9.54
N PRO A 28 9.38 -4.55 9.27
CA PRO A 28 9.04 -3.31 9.97
C PRO A 28 8.98 -3.44 11.48
N LYS A 29 8.65 -4.62 11.99
CA LYS A 29 8.52 -4.87 13.43
C LYS A 29 9.87 -4.91 14.16
N TYR A 30 10.96 -5.10 13.44
CA TYR A 30 12.29 -5.15 14.02
C TYR A 30 12.96 -3.79 14.16
N PHE A 31 12.36 -2.74 13.63
CA PHE A 31 12.87 -1.39 13.81
C PHE A 31 12.58 -0.90 15.23
N ASP A 32 13.54 -0.20 15.83
CA ASP A 32 13.36 0.43 17.14
C ASP A 32 12.34 1.56 17.01
N LYS A 33 11.18 1.38 17.64
CA LYS A 33 10.08 2.35 17.56
C LYS A 33 10.39 3.69 18.22
N ASN A 34 11.43 3.74 19.05
CA ASN A 34 11.89 5.01 19.65
C ASN A 34 12.73 5.83 18.66
N LYS A 35 13.27 5.19 17.61
CA LYS A 35 14.15 5.82 16.62
C LYS A 35 13.51 5.94 15.25
N TYR A 36 12.55 5.05 14.93
CA TYR A 36 11.98 4.95 13.59
C TYR A 36 10.47 4.89 13.66
N ASP A 37 9.82 5.67 12.80
CA ASP A 37 8.40 5.54 12.51
C ASP A 37 8.29 4.84 11.14
N VAL A 38 8.02 3.54 11.18
CA VAL A 38 7.95 2.70 9.98
C VAL A 38 6.50 2.44 9.63
N ARG A 39 6.14 2.74 8.40
CA ARG A 39 4.79 2.50 7.87
C ARG A 39 4.89 1.74 6.56
N VAL A 40 3.80 1.08 6.19
CA VAL A 40 3.73 0.24 4.99
C VAL A 40 2.59 0.68 4.12
N MET A 41 2.81 0.73 2.81
CA MET A 41 1.78 1.08 1.84
C MET A 41 1.60 -0.06 0.85
N LEU A 42 0.35 -0.50 0.68
CA LEU A 42 -0.04 -1.65 -0.12
C LEU A 42 -1.21 -1.29 -1.02
N PRO A 43 -1.41 -2.02 -2.13
CA PRO A 43 -2.68 -1.96 -2.85
C PRO A 43 -3.79 -2.63 -2.04
N LYS A 44 -4.99 -2.07 -2.10
CA LYS A 44 -6.18 -2.75 -1.56
C LYS A 44 -6.75 -3.64 -2.63
N TYR A 45 -6.32 -4.90 -2.67
CA TYR A 45 -6.83 -5.85 -3.65
C TYR A 45 -8.25 -6.32 -3.29
N MET A 46 -9.09 -6.47 -4.30
CA MET A 46 -10.43 -7.04 -4.10
C MET A 46 -10.36 -8.50 -3.63
N CYS A 47 -9.29 -9.21 -3.98
CA CYS A 47 -9.08 -10.60 -3.55
C CYS A 47 -8.61 -10.74 -2.11
N MET A 48 -8.35 -9.65 -1.43
CA MET A 48 -8.05 -9.64 0.00
C MET A 48 -9.24 -10.18 0.79
N LYS A 49 -8.98 -10.95 1.86
CA LYS A 49 -10.05 -11.53 2.66
C LYS A 49 -10.91 -10.44 3.31
N ASP A 50 -12.21 -10.71 3.40
CA ASP A 50 -13.17 -9.76 3.97
C ASP A 50 -12.85 -9.40 5.42
N GLU A 51 -12.31 -10.35 6.20
CA GLU A 51 -11.92 -10.08 7.59
C GLU A 51 -10.95 -8.90 7.71
N TRP A 52 -10.08 -8.70 6.70
CA TRP A 52 -9.15 -7.58 6.67
C TRP A 52 -9.78 -6.34 6.06
N LYS A 53 -10.54 -6.50 4.97
CA LYS A 53 -11.22 -5.37 4.33
C LYS A 53 -12.18 -4.66 5.28
N ASP A 54 -12.86 -5.42 6.14
CA ASP A 54 -13.81 -4.86 7.09
C ASP A 54 -13.14 -4.06 8.21
N LYS A 55 -11.86 -4.25 8.43
CA LYS A 55 -11.09 -3.53 9.45
C LYS A 55 -10.44 -2.24 8.93
N LEU A 56 -10.48 -2.00 7.63
CA LEU A 56 -9.86 -0.81 7.05
C LEU A 56 -10.69 0.43 7.37
N SER A 57 -10.00 1.48 7.82
CA SER A 57 -10.62 2.78 8.09
C SER A 57 -10.34 3.73 6.93
N TYR A 58 -11.39 4.32 6.38
CA TYR A 58 -11.25 5.33 5.35
C TYR A 58 -10.52 6.56 5.91
N ARG A 59 -9.52 7.04 5.16
CA ARG A 59 -8.78 8.25 5.52
C ARG A 59 -9.10 9.43 4.62
N LEU A 60 -8.93 9.24 3.31
CA LEU A 60 -9.12 10.30 2.34
C LEU A 60 -9.21 9.72 0.93
N HIS A 61 -9.55 10.56 -0.01
CA HIS A 61 -9.46 10.24 -1.43
C HIS A 61 -9.05 11.47 -2.22
N PHE A 62 -8.52 11.22 -3.40
CA PHE A 62 -8.17 12.28 -4.34
C PHE A 62 -8.21 11.71 -5.75
N TYR A 63 -8.06 12.59 -6.72
CA TYR A 63 -7.97 12.19 -8.13
C TYR A 63 -6.60 12.59 -8.64
N MET A 64 -6.01 11.73 -9.45
CA MET A 64 -4.73 12.02 -10.08
C MET A 64 -4.78 11.61 -11.55
N ASP A 65 -3.96 12.27 -12.35
CA ASP A 65 -3.83 11.92 -13.76
C ASP A 65 -2.84 10.78 -13.90
N LEU A 66 -3.22 9.76 -14.66
CA LEU A 66 -2.32 8.72 -15.12
C LEU A 66 -2.44 8.68 -16.64
N ASN A 67 -1.37 9.10 -17.32
CA ASN A 67 -1.37 9.29 -18.76
C ASN A 67 -2.44 10.34 -19.14
N TRP A 68 -3.43 9.98 -19.95
CA TRP A 68 -4.50 10.88 -20.38
C TRP A 68 -5.79 10.75 -19.57
N ARG A 69 -5.80 9.87 -18.57
CA ARG A 69 -6.98 9.60 -17.75
C ARG A 69 -6.81 10.10 -16.34
N GLN A 70 -7.91 10.63 -15.79
CA GLN A 70 -7.99 10.93 -14.36
C GLN A 70 -8.47 9.70 -13.61
N GLN A 71 -7.75 9.33 -12.54
CA GLN A 71 -8.03 8.13 -11.77
C GLN A 71 -8.37 8.48 -10.32
N TYR A 72 -9.35 7.77 -9.77
CA TYR A 72 -9.68 7.83 -8.35
C TYR A 72 -8.59 7.13 -7.54
N VAL A 73 -8.21 7.75 -6.42
CA VAL A 73 -7.31 7.15 -5.45
C VAL A 73 -7.94 7.27 -4.07
N GLY A 74 -8.31 6.14 -3.51
CA GLY A 74 -8.74 6.07 -2.11
C GLY A 74 -7.60 5.64 -1.22
N LEU A 75 -7.62 6.10 0.02
CA LEU A 75 -6.63 5.73 1.01
C LEU A 75 -7.32 5.27 2.29
N LEU A 76 -7.01 4.05 2.69
CA LEU A 76 -7.51 3.44 3.91
C LEU A 76 -6.34 3.09 4.82
N GLU A 77 -6.63 2.91 6.10
CA GLU A 77 -5.60 2.69 7.10
C GLU A 77 -5.99 1.55 8.03
N LEU A 78 -4.99 0.81 8.49
CA LEU A 78 -5.15 -0.22 9.51
C LEU A 78 -3.90 -0.25 10.39
N GLN A 79 -4.11 -0.29 11.71
CA GLN A 79 -3.05 -0.55 12.65
C GLN A 79 -2.97 -2.05 12.89
N TYR A 80 -1.80 -2.63 12.69
CA TYR A 80 -1.61 -4.06 12.90
C TYR A 80 -0.24 -4.31 13.55
N GLU A 81 -0.27 -4.95 14.72
CA GLU A 81 0.94 -5.26 15.50
C GLU A 81 1.87 -4.05 15.68
N GLY A 82 1.27 -2.87 15.92
CA GLY A 82 2.02 -1.65 16.17
C GLY A 82 2.55 -0.95 14.94
N ILE A 83 2.24 -1.43 13.74
CA ILE A 83 2.65 -0.82 12.47
C ILE A 83 1.43 -0.25 11.77
N THR A 84 1.57 0.95 11.22
CA THR A 84 0.54 1.58 10.41
C THR A 84 0.65 1.08 8.98
N PHE A 85 -0.44 0.51 8.47
CA PHE A 85 -0.58 0.07 7.09
C PHE A 85 -1.55 1.00 6.36
N TYR A 86 -1.15 1.48 5.20
CA TYR A 86 -2.01 2.23 4.29
C TYR A 86 -2.33 1.37 3.08
N PHE A 87 -3.56 1.48 2.59
CA PHE A 87 -4.04 0.73 1.44
C PHE A 87 -4.55 1.69 0.37
N ILE A 88 -3.99 1.60 -0.81
CA ILE A 88 -4.42 2.37 -1.98
C ILE A 88 -5.59 1.65 -2.63
N ASP A 89 -6.72 2.35 -2.76
CA ASP A 89 -7.94 1.79 -3.33
C ASP A 89 -8.19 2.34 -4.73
N ASN A 90 -8.41 1.43 -5.65
CA ASN A 90 -8.94 1.70 -6.99
C ASN A 90 -9.52 0.39 -7.51
N GLU A 91 -10.85 0.33 -7.60
CA GLU A 91 -11.53 -0.92 -7.97
C GLU A 91 -11.22 -1.37 -9.40
N TYR A 92 -10.90 -0.43 -10.29
CA TYR A 92 -10.55 -0.78 -11.66
C TYR A 92 -9.22 -1.55 -11.74
N TYR A 93 -8.17 -1.04 -11.06
CA TYR A 93 -6.85 -1.67 -11.15
C TYR A 93 -6.70 -2.91 -10.26
N PHE A 94 -7.37 -2.93 -9.11
CA PHE A 94 -7.15 -3.97 -8.11
C PHE A 94 -8.28 -4.98 -8.00
N ASN A 95 -9.08 -5.13 -9.06
CA ASN A 95 -10.28 -5.97 -9.05
C ASN A 95 -10.03 -7.44 -9.39
N GLY A 96 -8.80 -7.84 -9.69
CA GLY A 96 -8.48 -9.21 -10.08
C GLY A 96 -8.64 -10.21 -8.93
N SER A 97 -8.71 -11.49 -9.30
CA SER A 97 -8.77 -12.59 -8.33
C SER A 97 -7.42 -12.88 -7.69
N GLN A 98 -6.35 -12.34 -8.24
CA GLN A 98 -4.98 -12.47 -7.74
C GLN A 98 -4.26 -11.14 -7.88
N PRO A 99 -3.21 -10.89 -7.06
CA PRO A 99 -2.43 -9.65 -7.17
C PRO A 99 -1.74 -9.48 -8.52
N TYR A 100 -1.25 -10.56 -9.09
CA TYR A 100 -0.54 -10.56 -10.37
C TYR A 100 -1.31 -11.33 -11.42
N GLY A 101 -1.27 -10.86 -12.65
CA GLY A 101 -1.98 -11.49 -13.76
C GLY A 101 -1.28 -11.25 -15.08
N ASP A 102 -2.01 -10.72 -16.07
CA ASP A 102 -1.43 -10.38 -17.36
C ASP A 102 -0.39 -9.27 -17.21
N ILE A 103 0.80 -9.48 -17.78
CA ILE A 103 1.94 -8.57 -17.56
C ILE A 103 1.67 -7.17 -18.11
N ALA A 104 0.99 -7.05 -19.24
CA ALA A 104 0.70 -5.73 -19.80
C ALA A 104 -0.24 -4.92 -18.87
N TYR A 105 -1.22 -5.59 -18.28
CA TYR A 105 -2.13 -4.98 -17.33
C TYR A 105 -1.41 -4.65 -16.02
N ASP A 106 -0.54 -5.54 -15.57
CA ASP A 106 0.21 -5.36 -14.32
C ASP A 106 1.16 -4.16 -14.40
N ILE A 107 1.76 -3.90 -15.55
CA ILE A 107 2.63 -2.72 -15.75
C ILE A 107 1.85 -1.45 -15.47
N GLU A 108 0.66 -1.29 -16.04
CA GLU A 108 -0.17 -0.11 -15.80
C GLU A 108 -0.66 -0.05 -14.34
N LYS A 109 -1.08 -1.19 -13.80
CA LYS A 109 -1.58 -1.30 -12.42
C LYS A 109 -0.53 -0.85 -11.41
N PHE A 110 0.69 -1.31 -11.54
CA PHE A 110 1.74 -0.96 -10.59
C PHE A 110 2.38 0.40 -10.88
N ALA A 111 2.30 0.89 -12.11
CA ALA A 111 2.60 2.30 -12.40
C ALA A 111 1.59 3.22 -11.70
N PHE A 112 0.30 2.87 -11.75
CA PHE A 112 -0.73 3.58 -11.00
C PHE A 112 -0.42 3.56 -9.50
N PHE A 113 -0.16 2.38 -8.95
CA PHE A 113 0.12 2.22 -7.52
C PHE A 113 1.32 3.07 -7.09
N SER A 114 2.40 3.04 -7.84
CA SER A 114 3.62 3.78 -7.52
C SER A 114 3.37 5.28 -7.48
N LYS A 115 2.67 5.81 -8.47
CA LYS A 115 2.32 7.25 -8.52
C LYS A 115 1.36 7.62 -7.41
N ALA A 116 0.36 6.79 -7.16
CA ALA A 116 -0.63 7.03 -6.12
C ALA A 116 0.01 7.05 -4.73
N ALA A 117 0.93 6.12 -4.46
CA ALA A 117 1.64 6.06 -3.19
C ALA A 117 2.38 7.37 -2.90
N LEU A 118 3.12 7.88 -3.88
CA LEU A 118 3.84 9.14 -3.72
C LEU A 118 2.90 10.33 -3.60
N SER A 119 1.84 10.36 -4.40
CA SER A 119 0.88 11.47 -4.41
C SER A 119 0.08 11.56 -3.11
N ALA A 120 -0.10 10.45 -2.41
CA ALA A 120 -0.83 10.40 -1.15
C ALA A 120 -0.05 11.02 0.02
N LEU A 121 1.27 11.01 -0.03
CA LEU A 121 2.10 11.37 1.12
C LEU A 121 1.87 12.80 1.62
N PRO A 122 1.79 13.84 0.78
CA PRO A 122 1.52 15.18 1.26
C PRO A 122 0.16 15.31 1.94
N LEU A 123 -0.82 14.49 1.51
CA LEU A 123 -2.17 14.52 2.06
C LEU A 123 -2.29 13.78 3.38
N LEU A 124 -1.35 12.86 3.64
CA LEU A 124 -1.29 12.09 4.88
C LEU A 124 -0.54 12.80 6.00
N ASP A 125 0.09 13.92 5.70
CA ASP A 125 0.99 14.60 6.64
C ASP A 125 2.08 13.65 7.15
N PHE A 126 2.58 12.78 6.27
CA PHE A 126 3.67 11.88 6.56
C PHE A 126 4.77 12.08 5.51
N ARG A 127 5.90 12.62 5.95
CA ARG A 127 7.05 12.87 5.06
C ARG A 127 8.15 11.86 5.38
N PRO A 128 8.24 10.76 4.64
CA PRO A 128 9.28 9.78 4.90
C PRO A 128 10.66 10.34 4.59
N ASP A 129 11.64 9.99 5.42
CA ASP A 129 13.04 10.23 5.15
C ASP A 129 13.58 9.22 4.15
N ILE A 130 13.02 8.01 4.18
CA ILE A 130 13.41 6.89 3.31
C ILE A 130 12.15 6.21 2.79
N ILE A 131 12.13 5.96 1.49
CA ILE A 131 11.12 5.09 0.86
C ILE A 131 11.83 3.82 0.44
N HIS A 132 11.42 2.71 1.04
CA HIS A 132 11.99 1.40 0.78
C HIS A 132 11.02 0.62 -0.12
N CYS A 133 11.36 0.50 -1.39
CA CYS A 133 10.52 -0.16 -2.39
C CYS A 133 10.81 -1.66 -2.46
N HIS A 134 9.75 -2.44 -2.56
CA HIS A 134 9.81 -3.90 -2.69
C HIS A 134 9.09 -4.38 -3.94
#